data_de720eea28c4d2485cd8a602749f910e
#
_entry.id   de720eea28c4d2485cd8a602749f910e
#
_cell.length_a   1.000
_cell.length_b   1.000
_cell.length_c   1.000
_cell.angle_alpha   90.00
_cell.angle_beta   90.00
_cell.angle_gamma   90.00
#
_symmetry.space_group_name_H-M   'P 1'
#
loop_
_entity.id
_entity.type
_entity.pdbx_description
1 polymer ?
#
loop_
_entity_poly.entity_id
_entity_poly.type
_entity_poly.pdbx_seq_one_letter_code
_entity_poly.pdbx_strand_id
1 'polypeptide(L)'
;MLEQIFSSVARTKILKFFCVHAQKKFFVREISRTLDLQLNSTRRELENLEKFGFLLSQTETGKKFYFANQNFSLFAEIKNLIFKSLALEEMNIAGRMSKLPGLKLLIFTGVLTESPAGTDVLIVGKVNKTKFHNHLKKIAEGLPDELRYTFLPLADYLYRLEITDKFVYDIWANEKVVVVDKISKDVSQAKFEDFNVKHFRSDK
;
A
#
# COMPACT_ATOMS: atom_id res chain seq x y z
N MET A 1 8.35 12.76 -7.35
CA MET A 1 9.09 13.19 -6.12
C MET A 1 10.27 12.25 -5.80
N LEU A 2 10.05 10.96 -5.58
CA LEU A 2 11.16 10.00 -5.31
C LEU A 2 12.15 9.87 -6.46
N GLU A 3 11.71 10.01 -7.69
CA GLU A 3 12.56 9.98 -8.89
C GLU A 3 13.62 11.08 -8.88
N GLN A 4 13.31 12.23 -8.29
CA GLN A 4 14.28 13.32 -8.10
C GLN A 4 15.32 12.97 -7.04
N ILE A 5 14.91 12.27 -5.96
CA ILE A 5 15.82 11.85 -4.89
C ILE A 5 16.75 10.73 -5.41
N PHE A 6 16.20 9.74 -6.09
CA PHE A 6 16.97 8.58 -6.56
C PHE A 6 17.58 8.74 -7.96
N SER A 7 17.30 9.86 -8.64
CA SER A 7 17.84 10.23 -9.98
C SER A 7 17.61 9.17 -11.07
N SER A 8 16.67 8.25 -10.89
CA SER A 8 16.33 7.18 -11.83
C SER A 8 14.91 6.67 -11.62
N VAL A 9 14.10 6.71 -12.68
CA VAL A 9 12.75 6.14 -12.69
C VAL A 9 12.81 4.63 -12.46
N ALA A 10 13.74 3.93 -13.12
CA ALA A 10 13.90 2.50 -12.98
C ALA A 10 14.28 2.11 -11.55
N ARG A 11 15.22 2.83 -10.92
CA ARG A 11 15.61 2.61 -9.54
C ARG A 11 14.45 2.80 -8.58
N THR A 12 13.69 3.88 -8.75
CA THR A 12 12.53 4.18 -7.91
C THR A 12 11.47 3.09 -8.02
N LYS A 13 11.15 2.63 -9.24
CA LYS A 13 10.19 1.53 -9.46
C LYS A 13 10.68 0.23 -8.81
N ILE A 14 11.95 -0.11 -8.95
CA ILE A 14 12.55 -1.33 -8.36
C ILE A 14 12.57 -1.25 -6.83
N LEU A 15 12.94 -0.12 -6.24
CA LEU A 15 12.89 0.08 -4.79
C LEU A 15 11.46 -0.08 -4.24
N LYS A 16 10.48 0.57 -4.88
CA LYS A 16 9.05 0.41 -4.52
C LYS A 16 8.63 -1.06 -4.58
N PHE A 17 8.98 -1.75 -5.66
CA PHE A 17 8.63 -3.15 -5.89
C PHE A 17 9.16 -4.07 -4.77
N PHE A 18 10.44 -3.96 -4.43
CA PHE A 18 11.04 -4.80 -3.39
C PHE A 18 10.64 -4.39 -1.97
N CYS A 19 10.27 -3.13 -1.72
CA CYS A 19 9.69 -2.75 -0.43
C CYS A 19 8.31 -3.39 -0.20
N VAL A 20 7.52 -3.54 -1.25
CA VAL A 20 6.19 -4.19 -1.19
C VAL A 20 6.32 -5.72 -1.16
N HIS A 21 7.30 -6.29 -1.87
CA HIS A 21 7.49 -7.73 -2.00
C HIS A 21 8.76 -8.21 -1.26
N ALA A 22 9.01 -7.69 -0.06
CA ALA A 22 10.26 -7.89 0.66
C ALA A 22 10.61 -9.37 0.95
N GLN A 23 9.62 -10.26 0.97
CA GLN A 23 9.81 -11.69 1.26
C GLN A 23 9.90 -12.57 0.01
N LYS A 24 9.74 -12.01 -1.17
CA LYS A 24 9.71 -12.78 -2.43
C LYS A 24 11.00 -12.62 -3.21
N LYS A 25 11.33 -13.64 -4.00
CA LYS A 25 12.46 -13.64 -4.94
C LYS A 25 11.93 -13.48 -6.35
N PHE A 26 12.63 -12.70 -7.17
CA PHE A 26 12.26 -12.42 -8.56
C PHE A 26 13.47 -12.46 -9.47
N PHE A 27 13.31 -12.93 -10.70
CA PHE A 27 14.36 -12.87 -11.70
C PHE A 27 14.21 -11.65 -12.63
N VAL A 28 15.28 -11.22 -13.26
CA VAL A 28 15.37 -9.95 -14.01
C VAL A 28 14.23 -9.75 -15.01
N ARG A 29 13.90 -10.80 -15.80
CA ARG A 29 12.85 -10.68 -16.84
C ARG A 29 11.45 -10.49 -16.26
N GLU A 30 11.17 -11.08 -15.12
CA GLU A 30 9.92 -10.93 -14.39
C GLU A 30 9.77 -9.48 -13.91
N ILE A 31 10.78 -8.95 -13.23
CA ILE A 31 10.81 -7.55 -12.76
C ILE A 31 10.66 -6.58 -13.93
N SER A 32 11.40 -6.80 -15.02
CA SER A 32 11.34 -5.96 -16.21
C SER A 32 9.92 -5.90 -16.81
N ARG A 33 9.21 -7.03 -16.88
CA ARG A 33 7.83 -7.10 -17.37
C ARG A 33 6.83 -6.46 -16.42
N THR A 34 6.93 -6.78 -15.13
CA THR A 34 6.01 -6.26 -14.10
C THR A 34 6.08 -4.75 -13.99
N LEU A 35 7.29 -4.16 -14.10
CA LEU A 35 7.51 -2.73 -13.95
C LEU A 35 7.50 -1.94 -15.27
N ASP A 36 7.27 -2.63 -16.38
CA ASP A 36 7.38 -2.03 -17.73
C ASP A 36 8.69 -1.25 -17.91
N LEU A 37 9.81 -1.95 -17.71
CA LEU A 37 11.16 -1.41 -17.82
C LEU A 37 11.97 -2.14 -18.88
N GLN A 38 12.90 -1.45 -19.52
CA GLN A 38 13.85 -2.09 -20.43
C GLN A 38 14.76 -3.07 -19.67
N LEU A 39 14.95 -4.28 -20.21
CA LEU A 39 15.68 -5.37 -19.58
C LEU A 39 17.11 -4.98 -19.14
N ASN A 40 17.84 -4.25 -20.00
CA ASN A 40 19.20 -3.82 -19.71
C ASN A 40 19.24 -2.77 -18.58
N SER A 41 18.30 -1.85 -18.56
CA SER A 41 18.15 -0.85 -17.50
C SER A 41 17.82 -1.54 -16.17
N THR A 42 16.89 -2.50 -16.19
CA THR A 42 16.51 -3.30 -15.01
C THR A 42 17.70 -4.05 -14.45
N ARG A 43 18.47 -4.74 -15.30
CA ARG A 43 19.68 -5.48 -14.87
C ARG A 43 20.69 -4.55 -14.19
N ARG A 44 21.02 -3.44 -14.82
CA ARG A 44 21.96 -2.45 -14.28
C ARG A 44 21.53 -1.91 -12.92
N GLU A 45 20.26 -1.57 -12.75
CA GLU A 45 19.75 -1.04 -11.49
C GLU A 45 19.68 -2.11 -10.40
N LEU A 46 19.35 -3.36 -10.72
CA LEU A 46 19.42 -4.47 -9.78
C LEU A 46 20.84 -4.72 -9.27
N GLU A 47 21.84 -4.70 -10.17
CA GLU A 47 23.24 -4.83 -9.80
C GLU A 47 23.72 -3.64 -8.94
N ASN A 48 23.27 -2.44 -9.22
CA ASN A 48 23.58 -1.25 -8.41
C ASN A 48 22.98 -1.37 -7.01
N LEU A 49 21.74 -1.81 -6.89
CA LEU A 49 21.06 -2.00 -5.61
C LEU A 49 21.63 -3.18 -4.80
N GLU A 50 22.13 -4.22 -5.49
CA GLU A 50 22.86 -5.31 -4.87
C GLU A 50 24.21 -4.82 -4.29
N LYS A 51 24.99 -4.05 -5.07
CA LYS A 51 26.25 -3.43 -4.61
C LYS A 51 26.01 -2.46 -3.44
N PHE A 52 24.89 -1.76 -3.45
CA PHE A 52 24.49 -0.86 -2.37
C PHE A 52 24.09 -1.63 -1.10
N GLY A 53 23.75 -2.92 -1.20
CA GLY A 53 23.36 -3.78 -0.09
C GLY A 53 21.85 -3.84 0.17
N PHE A 54 21.04 -3.09 -0.59
CA PHE A 54 19.57 -3.13 -0.48
C PHE A 54 18.98 -4.44 -1.01
N LEU A 55 19.58 -5.03 -2.04
CA LEU A 55 19.21 -6.33 -2.58
C LEU A 55 20.29 -7.37 -2.31
N LEU A 56 19.86 -8.61 -2.20
CA LEU A 56 20.68 -9.81 -2.27
C LEU A 56 20.33 -10.59 -3.54
N SER A 57 21.23 -11.43 -3.99
CA SER A 57 20.95 -12.35 -5.08
C SER A 57 21.35 -13.77 -4.76
N GLN A 58 20.67 -14.71 -5.42
CA GLN A 58 20.94 -16.15 -5.35
C GLN A 58 20.78 -16.76 -6.73
N THR A 59 21.70 -17.63 -7.14
CA THR A 59 21.56 -18.37 -8.40
C THR A 59 20.90 -19.71 -8.14
N GLU A 60 19.75 -19.94 -8.75
CA GLU A 60 19.01 -21.19 -8.69
C GLU A 60 18.72 -21.66 -10.12
N THR A 61 19.01 -22.93 -10.44
CA THR A 61 18.78 -23.52 -11.76
C THR A 61 19.28 -22.67 -12.93
N GLY A 62 20.48 -22.06 -12.78
CA GLY A 62 21.09 -21.20 -13.81
C GLY A 62 20.44 -19.83 -14.00
N LYS A 63 19.50 -19.43 -13.13
CA LYS A 63 18.88 -18.11 -13.12
C LYS A 63 19.26 -17.34 -11.87
N LYS A 64 19.60 -16.06 -12.03
CA LYS A 64 19.88 -15.15 -10.90
C LYS A 64 18.58 -14.52 -10.42
N PHE A 65 18.23 -14.80 -9.16
CA PHE A 65 17.10 -14.23 -8.46
C PHE A 65 17.57 -13.11 -7.53
N TYR A 66 16.80 -12.06 -7.42
CA TYR A 66 17.01 -10.94 -6.52
C TYR A 66 15.90 -10.89 -5.47
N PHE A 67 16.25 -10.48 -4.25
CA PHE A 67 15.33 -10.30 -3.13
C PHE A 67 15.80 -9.19 -2.20
N ALA A 68 14.90 -8.62 -1.42
CA ALA A 68 15.22 -7.55 -0.51
C ALA A 68 16.12 -8.03 0.64
N ASN A 69 17.16 -7.27 0.95
CA ASN A 69 17.97 -7.48 2.15
C ASN A 69 17.32 -6.76 3.34
N GLN A 70 16.46 -7.47 4.06
CA GLN A 70 15.74 -6.89 5.22
C GLN A 70 16.68 -6.57 6.39
N ASN A 71 17.92 -7.14 6.41
CA ASN A 71 18.93 -6.85 7.40
C ASN A 71 19.84 -5.67 7.00
N PHE A 72 19.60 -5.05 5.84
CA PHE A 72 20.30 -3.84 5.45
C PHE A 72 19.96 -2.69 6.40
N SER A 73 20.99 -2.04 6.96
CA SER A 73 20.84 -1.03 8.01
C SER A 73 19.90 0.14 7.68
N LEU A 74 19.70 0.43 6.39
CA LEU A 74 18.80 1.50 5.93
C LEU A 74 17.50 0.96 5.30
N PHE A 75 17.23 -0.36 5.43
CA PHE A 75 16.05 -0.95 4.77
C PHE A 75 14.74 -0.35 5.30
N ALA A 76 14.61 -0.22 6.62
CA ALA A 76 13.43 0.33 7.27
C ALA A 76 13.22 1.81 6.90
N GLU A 77 14.26 2.61 6.85
CA GLU A 77 14.22 4.01 6.50
C GLU A 77 13.82 4.22 5.03
N ILE A 78 14.43 3.47 4.11
CA ILE A 78 14.07 3.51 2.69
C ILE A 78 12.62 3.07 2.49
N LYS A 79 12.20 2.02 3.16
CA LYS A 79 10.84 1.52 3.13
C LYS A 79 9.86 2.58 3.63
N ASN A 80 10.12 3.17 4.79
CA ASN A 80 9.32 4.25 5.35
C ASN A 80 9.27 5.49 4.44
N LEU A 81 10.40 5.86 3.82
CA LEU A 81 10.46 6.95 2.84
C LEU A 81 9.56 6.66 1.64
N ILE A 82 9.62 5.44 1.12
CA ILE A 82 8.79 5.00 -0.02
C ILE A 82 7.33 5.02 0.36
N PHE A 83 6.94 4.45 1.49
CA PHE A 83 5.54 4.45 1.93
C PHE A 83 5.02 5.86 2.25
N LYS A 84 5.83 6.72 2.89
CA LYS A 84 5.47 8.14 3.08
C LYS A 84 5.31 8.88 1.75
N SER A 85 6.13 8.59 0.75
CA SER A 85 5.96 9.22 -0.56
C SER A 85 4.72 8.72 -1.30
N LEU A 86 4.39 7.45 -1.16
CA LEU A 86 3.11 6.91 -1.63
C LEU A 86 1.96 7.64 -0.94
N ALA A 87 2.03 7.86 0.38
CA ALA A 87 1.04 8.63 1.12
C ALA A 87 0.94 10.09 0.66
N LEU A 88 2.04 10.74 0.29
CA LEU A 88 2.04 12.11 -0.26
C LEU A 88 1.54 12.16 -1.71
N GLU A 89 1.85 11.16 -2.53
CA GLU A 89 1.18 10.93 -3.81
C GLU A 89 -0.30 10.66 -3.61
N GLU A 90 -0.68 10.02 -2.48
CA GLU A 90 -2.05 9.80 -2.02
C GLU A 90 -2.80 11.10 -1.71
N MET A 91 -2.18 12.18 -1.31
CA MET A 91 -2.89 13.48 -1.17
C MET A 91 -3.40 13.95 -2.53
N ASN A 92 -2.68 13.68 -3.62
CA ASN A 92 -3.18 13.86 -4.99
C ASN A 92 -4.19 12.75 -5.38
N ILE A 93 -3.98 11.53 -4.91
CA ILE A 93 -4.90 10.40 -5.06
C ILE A 93 -6.17 10.66 -4.26
N ALA A 94 -6.07 11.07 -2.99
CA ALA A 94 -7.20 11.43 -2.15
C ALA A 94 -8.07 12.51 -2.80
N GLY A 95 -7.46 13.56 -3.36
CA GLY A 95 -8.17 14.60 -4.10
C GLY A 95 -8.91 14.08 -5.34
N ARG A 96 -8.36 13.10 -6.04
CA ARG A 96 -9.00 12.48 -7.22
C ARG A 96 -10.03 11.42 -6.82
N MET A 97 -9.70 10.57 -5.83
CA MET A 97 -10.61 9.52 -5.34
C MET A 97 -11.80 10.11 -4.60
N SER A 98 -11.63 11.21 -3.86
CA SER A 98 -12.74 11.91 -3.19
C SER A 98 -13.82 12.40 -4.15
N LYS A 99 -13.48 12.62 -5.43
CA LYS A 99 -14.44 13.00 -6.48
C LYS A 99 -15.26 11.83 -7.02
N LEU A 100 -14.94 10.57 -6.65
CA LEU A 100 -15.72 9.42 -7.09
C LEU A 100 -17.12 9.47 -6.45
N PRO A 101 -18.20 9.42 -7.28
CA PRO A 101 -19.55 9.41 -6.78
C PRO A 101 -19.80 8.22 -5.86
N GLY A 102 -20.43 8.48 -4.71
CA GLY A 102 -20.79 7.44 -3.75
C GLY A 102 -19.69 6.97 -2.81
N LEU A 103 -18.44 7.40 -3.00
CA LEU A 103 -17.33 7.06 -2.08
C LEU A 103 -17.48 7.87 -0.79
N LYS A 104 -17.50 7.17 0.34
CA LYS A 104 -17.60 7.72 1.70
C LYS A 104 -16.32 7.54 2.51
N LEU A 105 -15.68 6.36 2.42
CA LEU A 105 -14.42 6.06 3.09
C LEU A 105 -13.53 5.22 2.16
N LEU A 106 -12.24 5.51 2.17
CA LEU A 106 -11.19 4.72 1.51
C LEU A 106 -10.01 4.56 2.45
N ILE A 107 -9.70 3.31 2.79
CA ILE A 107 -8.57 2.97 3.65
C ILE A 107 -7.65 2.00 2.92
N PHE A 108 -6.35 2.26 2.97
CA PHE A 108 -5.31 1.32 2.61
C PHE A 108 -4.77 0.65 3.87
N THR A 109 -4.60 -0.67 3.80
CA THR A 109 -4.20 -1.54 4.90
C THR A 109 -3.54 -2.81 4.37
N GLY A 110 -3.45 -3.88 5.13
CA GLY A 110 -2.90 -5.15 4.69
C GLY A 110 -1.48 -5.05 4.16
N VAL A 111 -1.23 -5.56 2.96
CA VAL A 111 0.12 -5.54 2.36
C VAL A 111 0.63 -4.13 2.05
N LEU A 112 -0.26 -3.15 1.94
CA LEU A 112 0.11 -1.75 1.67
C LEU A 112 0.69 -1.04 2.90
N THR A 113 0.41 -1.54 4.10
CA THR A 113 0.84 -0.96 5.38
C THR A 113 1.49 -1.97 6.31
N GLU A 114 1.74 -3.20 5.83
CA GLU A 114 2.24 -4.33 6.65
C GLU A 114 1.31 -4.74 7.79
N SER A 115 0.04 -4.43 7.64
CA SER A 115 -1.00 -4.79 8.60
C SER A 115 -1.46 -6.24 8.38
N PRO A 116 -1.77 -6.99 9.45
CA PRO A 116 -2.33 -8.34 9.35
C PRO A 116 -3.80 -8.35 8.89
N ALA A 117 -4.36 -7.22 8.49
CA ALA A 117 -5.75 -7.09 8.08
C ALA A 117 -6.12 -8.03 6.92
N GLY A 118 -7.35 -8.53 6.94
CA GLY A 118 -7.87 -9.45 5.93
C GLY A 118 -8.12 -8.82 4.54
N THR A 119 -7.89 -7.51 4.39
CA THR A 119 -8.03 -6.75 3.13
C THR A 119 -6.87 -5.78 2.97
N ASP A 120 -6.59 -5.36 1.73
CA ASP A 120 -5.54 -4.37 1.44
C ASP A 120 -6.15 -3.01 1.12
N VAL A 121 -7.37 -3.00 0.60
CA VAL A 121 -8.12 -1.78 0.30
C VAL A 121 -9.56 -1.93 0.77
N LEU A 122 -9.96 -1.11 1.75
CA LEU A 122 -11.35 -1.00 2.19
C LEU A 122 -12.02 0.19 1.51
N ILE A 123 -13.14 -0.06 0.83
CA ILE A 123 -13.96 0.92 0.13
C ILE A 123 -15.36 0.92 0.73
N VAL A 124 -15.77 2.05 1.31
CA VAL A 124 -17.11 2.18 1.88
C VAL A 124 -17.94 3.17 1.08
N GLY A 125 -19.15 2.74 0.72
CA GLY A 125 -20.13 3.53 -0.02
C GLY A 125 -20.64 2.85 -1.27
N LYS A 126 -21.52 3.53 -2.00
CA LYS A 126 -22.13 3.03 -3.24
C LYS A 126 -21.24 3.38 -4.44
N VAL A 127 -20.13 2.67 -4.60
CA VAL A 127 -19.09 2.94 -5.61
C VAL A 127 -19.18 1.95 -6.77
N ASN A 128 -19.05 2.44 -8.01
CA ASN A 128 -18.92 1.57 -9.17
C ASN A 128 -17.53 0.91 -9.17
N LYS A 129 -17.49 -0.41 -9.01
CA LYS A 129 -16.26 -1.19 -8.89
C LYS A 129 -15.33 -1.01 -10.10
N THR A 130 -15.85 -1.06 -11.32
CA THR A 130 -15.06 -0.91 -12.54
C THR A 130 -14.42 0.48 -12.65
N LYS A 131 -15.20 1.54 -12.35
CA LYS A 131 -14.67 2.91 -12.33
C LYS A 131 -13.60 3.08 -11.25
N PHE A 132 -13.81 2.48 -10.09
CA PHE A 132 -12.84 2.49 -8.99
C PHE A 132 -11.52 1.84 -9.42
N HIS A 133 -11.56 0.60 -9.92
CA HIS A 133 -10.35 -0.09 -10.38
C HIS A 133 -9.62 0.65 -11.50
N ASN A 134 -10.34 1.19 -12.48
CA ASN A 134 -9.74 1.96 -13.55
C ASN A 134 -9.08 3.26 -13.05
N HIS A 135 -9.66 3.92 -12.05
CA HIS A 135 -9.06 5.09 -11.42
C HIS A 135 -7.82 4.71 -10.62
N LEU A 136 -7.91 3.65 -9.80
CA LEU A 136 -6.80 3.21 -8.97
C LEU A 136 -5.60 2.78 -9.82
N LYS A 137 -5.79 2.00 -10.88
CA LYS A 137 -4.71 1.63 -11.82
C LYS A 137 -3.99 2.82 -12.46
N LYS A 138 -4.72 3.89 -12.79
CA LYS A 138 -4.14 5.11 -13.38
C LYS A 138 -3.32 5.94 -12.40
N ILE A 139 -3.58 5.80 -11.12
CA ILE A 139 -3.04 6.66 -10.07
C ILE A 139 -1.93 5.95 -9.30
N ALA A 140 -2.04 4.65 -9.18
CA ALA A 140 -1.20 3.81 -8.34
C ALA A 140 -0.27 2.93 -9.18
N GLU A 141 0.55 3.56 -10.03
CA GLU A 141 1.65 2.86 -10.69
C GLU A 141 2.59 2.25 -9.64
N GLY A 142 2.73 0.92 -9.68
CA GLY A 142 3.58 0.17 -8.75
C GLY A 142 2.87 -0.48 -7.56
N LEU A 143 1.54 -0.42 -7.49
CA LEU A 143 0.80 -1.29 -6.57
C LEU A 143 0.87 -2.75 -7.02
N PRO A 144 0.86 -3.71 -6.07
CA PRO A 144 0.77 -5.13 -6.39
C PRO A 144 -0.46 -5.44 -7.25
N ASP A 145 -0.31 -6.30 -8.25
CA ASP A 145 -1.44 -6.72 -9.10
C ASP A 145 -2.51 -7.49 -8.33
N GLU A 146 -2.17 -8.12 -7.22
CA GLU A 146 -3.02 -8.99 -6.40
C GLU A 146 -3.46 -8.33 -5.09
N LEU A 147 -4.06 -7.13 -5.16
CA LEU A 147 -4.63 -6.51 -3.96
C LEU A 147 -6.02 -7.08 -3.63
N ARG A 148 -6.25 -7.32 -2.35
CA ARG A 148 -7.55 -7.72 -1.80
C ARG A 148 -8.42 -6.49 -1.57
N TYR A 149 -9.51 -6.38 -2.33
CA TYR A 149 -10.46 -5.26 -2.22
C TYR A 149 -11.71 -5.68 -1.47
N THR A 150 -12.11 -4.90 -0.47
CA THR A 150 -13.39 -5.06 0.22
C THR A 150 -14.26 -3.84 -0.02
N PHE A 151 -15.43 -4.07 -0.61
CA PHE A 151 -16.45 -3.04 -0.84
C PHE A 151 -17.60 -3.25 0.16
N LEU A 152 -17.88 -2.27 1.00
CA LEU A 152 -18.99 -2.29 1.95
C LEU A 152 -19.97 -1.15 1.66
N PRO A 153 -21.29 -1.41 1.63
CA PRO A 153 -22.27 -0.37 1.76
C PRO A 153 -22.08 0.41 3.06
N LEU A 154 -22.43 1.70 3.07
CA LEU A 154 -22.25 2.52 4.27
C LEU A 154 -23.02 1.95 5.48
N ALA A 155 -24.25 1.48 5.27
CA ALA A 155 -25.06 0.88 6.34
C ALA A 155 -24.37 -0.35 6.97
N ASP A 156 -23.82 -1.25 6.14
CA ASP A 156 -23.10 -2.44 6.61
C ASP A 156 -21.84 -2.07 7.40
N TYR A 157 -21.11 -1.06 6.92
CA TYR A 157 -19.92 -0.57 7.62
C TYR A 157 -20.27 0.02 8.99
N LEU A 158 -21.30 0.86 9.07
CA LEU A 158 -21.75 1.45 10.34
C LEU A 158 -22.27 0.39 11.31
N TYR A 159 -23.06 -0.58 10.81
CA TYR A 159 -23.51 -1.70 11.62
C TYR A 159 -22.35 -2.52 12.20
N ARG A 160 -21.34 -2.82 11.36
CA ARG A 160 -20.12 -3.54 11.81
C ARG A 160 -19.32 -2.76 12.86
N LEU A 161 -19.26 -1.43 12.73
CA LEU A 161 -18.68 -0.57 13.78
C LEU A 161 -19.44 -0.67 15.09
N GLU A 162 -20.78 -0.65 15.02
CA GLU A 162 -21.67 -0.68 16.20
C GLU A 162 -21.51 -1.99 16.99
N ILE A 163 -21.44 -3.13 16.29
CA ILE A 163 -21.28 -4.45 16.94
C ILE A 163 -19.82 -4.82 17.24
N THR A 164 -18.88 -3.92 17.00
CA THR A 164 -17.44 -4.17 17.17
C THR A 164 -16.98 -5.40 16.36
N ASP A 165 -17.39 -5.47 15.09
CA ASP A 165 -17.04 -6.57 14.19
C ASP A 165 -15.53 -6.69 14.05
N LYS A 166 -15.02 -7.92 14.20
CA LYS A 166 -13.58 -8.20 14.18
C LYS A 166 -12.88 -7.69 12.93
N PHE A 167 -13.50 -7.80 11.75
CA PHE A 167 -12.90 -7.37 10.49
C PHE A 167 -12.63 -5.86 10.49
N VAL A 168 -13.61 -5.06 10.92
CA VAL A 168 -13.46 -3.60 11.00
C VAL A 168 -12.53 -3.22 12.13
N TYR A 169 -12.63 -3.92 13.28
CA TYR A 169 -11.72 -3.72 14.40
C TYR A 169 -10.25 -3.95 14.00
N ASP A 170 -9.94 -5.05 13.33
CA ASP A 170 -8.58 -5.37 12.89
C ASP A 170 -8.00 -4.30 11.96
N ILE A 171 -8.82 -3.67 11.11
CA ILE A 171 -8.38 -2.56 10.25
C ILE A 171 -8.05 -1.31 11.09
N TRP A 172 -8.90 -0.99 12.10
CA TRP A 172 -8.70 0.20 12.92
C TRP A 172 -7.61 0.04 13.98
N ALA A 173 -7.40 -1.17 14.48
CA ALA A 173 -6.38 -1.49 15.49
C ALA A 173 -4.95 -1.56 14.92
N ASN A 174 -4.79 -1.76 13.63
CA ASN A 174 -3.50 -1.94 12.98
C ASN A 174 -3.13 -0.76 12.09
N GLU A 175 -1.90 -0.82 11.52
CA GLU A 175 -1.39 0.18 10.60
C GLU A 175 -2.30 0.33 9.36
N LYS A 176 -2.65 1.57 9.06
CA LYS A 176 -3.56 1.94 7.97
C LYS A 176 -3.31 3.35 7.49
N VAL A 177 -3.73 3.63 6.27
CA VAL A 177 -3.76 4.99 5.70
C VAL A 177 -5.19 5.31 5.30
N VAL A 178 -5.78 6.31 5.94
CA VAL A 178 -7.12 6.81 5.60
C VAL A 178 -6.98 7.83 4.46
N VAL A 179 -7.30 7.39 3.24
CA VAL A 179 -7.15 8.19 2.02
C VAL A 179 -8.32 9.16 1.82
N VAL A 180 -9.53 8.69 2.05
CA VAL A 180 -10.76 9.50 1.99
C VAL A 180 -11.60 9.18 3.20
N ASP A 181 -11.98 10.20 3.94
CA ASP A 181 -12.95 10.11 5.02
C ASP A 181 -13.99 11.23 4.89
N LYS A 182 -15.23 10.82 4.59
CA LYS A 182 -16.42 11.70 4.59
C LYS A 182 -17.41 11.28 5.66
N ILE A 183 -17.11 10.21 6.41
CA ILE A 183 -18.01 9.65 7.42
C ILE A 183 -17.82 10.37 8.74
N SER A 184 -16.58 10.64 9.15
CA SER A 184 -16.27 11.32 10.41
C SER A 184 -16.84 12.71 10.50
N LYS A 185 -17.14 13.35 9.37
CA LYS A 185 -17.84 14.65 9.31
C LYS A 185 -19.35 14.53 9.50
N ASP A 186 -19.92 13.36 9.17
CA ASP A 186 -21.38 13.11 9.18
C ASP A 186 -21.81 12.33 10.44
N VAL A 187 -20.89 11.53 11.01
CA VAL A 187 -21.12 10.79 12.28
C VAL A 187 -20.48 11.62 13.38
N SER A 188 -21.27 12.13 14.30
CA SER A 188 -20.79 12.96 15.41
C SER A 188 -19.54 12.37 16.02
N GLN A 189 -18.52 13.20 16.14
CA GLN A 189 -17.17 12.91 16.64
C GLN A 189 -17.16 12.05 17.92
N ALA A 190 -18.25 12.15 18.71
CA ALA A 190 -18.49 11.40 19.94
C ALA A 190 -18.53 9.85 19.74
N LYS A 191 -19.08 9.34 18.64
CA LYS A 191 -19.12 7.88 18.42
C LYS A 191 -17.75 7.30 18.00
N PHE A 192 -16.95 8.07 17.30
CA PHE A 192 -15.59 7.65 16.93
C PHE A 192 -14.60 7.80 18.08
N GLU A 193 -14.74 8.85 18.90
CA GLU A 193 -13.94 9.03 20.10
C GLU A 193 -14.27 7.99 21.16
N ASP A 194 -15.53 7.61 21.35
CA ASP A 194 -15.95 6.52 22.23
C ASP A 194 -15.41 5.15 21.78
N PHE A 195 -15.37 4.90 20.47
CA PHE A 195 -14.77 3.68 19.93
C PHE A 195 -13.26 3.64 20.19
N ASN A 196 -12.55 4.72 19.93
CA ASN A 196 -11.11 4.84 20.19
C ASN A 196 -10.79 4.83 21.69
N VAL A 197 -11.56 5.50 22.53
CA VAL A 197 -11.29 5.61 23.98
C VAL A 197 -11.60 4.32 24.72
N LYS A 198 -12.66 3.59 24.34
CA LYS A 198 -13.02 2.32 25.00
C LYS A 198 -12.07 1.16 24.69
N HIS A 199 -11.40 1.16 23.53
CA HIS A 199 -10.62 0.01 23.07
C HIS A 199 -9.10 0.25 23.02
N PHE A 200 -8.62 1.49 23.11
CA PHE A 200 -7.19 1.80 23.03
C PHE A 200 -6.56 2.32 24.35
N ARG A 201 -7.35 2.47 25.44
CA ARG A 201 -6.84 2.89 26.75
C ARG A 201 -6.75 1.78 27.80
N SER A 202 -6.98 0.52 27.46
CA SER A 202 -6.96 -0.59 28.43
C SER A 202 -5.61 -1.31 28.54
N ASP A 203 -4.53 -0.85 27.90
CA ASP A 203 -3.19 -1.40 28.10
C ASP A 203 -2.23 -0.29 28.56
N LYS A 204 -2.26 -0.06 29.88
CA LYS A 204 -1.14 0.42 30.68
C LYS A 204 -0.93 -0.51 31.85
#